data_cff4674f6ebcc4f013a3589854bf23d0
#
_entry.id   cff4674f6ebcc4f013a3589854bf23d0
#
_cell.length_a   1.000
_cell.length_b   1.000
_cell.length_c   1.000
_cell.angle_alpha   90.00
_cell.angle_beta   90.00
_cell.angle_gamma   90.00
#
_symmetry.space_group_name_H-M   'P 1'
#
loop_
_entity.id
_entity.type
_entity.pdbx_description
1 polymer ?
#
loop_
_entity_poly.entity_id
_entity_poly.type
_entity_poly.pdbx_seq_one_letter_code
_entity_poly.pdbx_strand_id
1 'polypeptide(L)'
;MSAITQAHVAYCHGDKIVADNVHFISRLNMNPLNGAKRILFNKCHMESTDDALTGTGVYLDCTLHFYGQKPFWRSDMGGAVFLNCDFYVCHEEDRQYFCKSVGPLSIVDCRYHSKKPVYAGWTHDPTGWLRCYQYNVKLNGQPYVIGADKPYNTVCMDQLNQLRAFRLEEHGEVLYNTYNLLRGEDDWDPLQVKDRVIAIGKRDGKDYTRMPSCLSVEPLTASIQTGGRTVRLTATVKRHCNYVLNNVPVKWKVQQGYEKNVKLSTSEGYECVVEATNVEDETKHFTVIAYTEDGLECATELTVAPDYVSAPSFTENPKLNITKGVATVSYALDLNGRKDESLITWYRCTDRKGTNRLPVSVS
;
A
#
# COMPACT_ATOMS: atom_id res chain seq x y z
N MET A 1 22.44 -26.84 2.44
CA MET A 1 21.18 -26.10 2.69
C MET A 1 20.03 -26.99 2.26
N SER A 2 19.18 -27.41 3.17
CA SER A 2 17.94 -28.12 2.79
C SER A 2 17.00 -27.11 2.11
N ALA A 3 16.44 -27.49 0.97
CA ALA A 3 15.45 -26.67 0.29
C ALA A 3 14.23 -26.48 1.20
N ILE A 4 13.78 -25.27 1.37
CA ILE A 4 12.51 -24.99 2.06
C ILE A 4 11.40 -25.35 1.07
N THR A 5 10.65 -26.39 1.37
CA THR A 5 9.47 -26.75 0.59
C THR A 5 8.30 -25.87 1.06
N GLN A 6 7.80 -25.02 0.19
CA GLN A 6 6.61 -24.24 0.46
C GLN A 6 5.37 -25.08 0.11
N ALA A 7 4.41 -25.13 1.02
CA ALA A 7 3.14 -25.80 0.79
C ALA A 7 2.01 -24.78 1.01
N HIS A 8 1.19 -24.55 -0.02
CA HIS A 8 -0.03 -23.76 0.11
C HIS A 8 -1.14 -24.62 0.70
N VAL A 9 -1.85 -24.11 1.71
CA VAL A 9 -3.01 -24.80 2.29
C VAL A 9 -4.15 -24.88 1.29
N ALA A 10 -4.36 -23.79 0.53
CA ALA A 10 -5.34 -23.74 -0.54
C ALA A 10 -4.89 -22.72 -1.59
N TYR A 11 -4.83 -23.14 -2.83
CA TYR A 11 -4.57 -22.26 -3.97
C TYR A 11 -5.84 -22.13 -4.81
N CYS A 12 -6.28 -20.92 -5.10
CA CYS A 12 -7.55 -20.69 -5.75
C CYS A 12 -7.51 -19.47 -6.66
N HIS A 13 -7.94 -19.64 -7.89
CA HIS A 13 -8.15 -18.53 -8.84
C HIS A 13 -9.63 -18.14 -8.99
N GLY A 14 -10.48 -18.64 -8.10
CA GLY A 14 -11.91 -18.38 -8.13
C GLY A 14 -12.29 -16.95 -7.74
N ASP A 15 -13.56 -16.70 -7.78
CA ASP A 15 -14.22 -15.49 -7.32
C ASP A 15 -15.35 -15.85 -6.36
N LYS A 16 -15.73 -14.94 -5.44
CA LYS A 16 -16.81 -15.13 -4.49
C LYS A 16 -16.57 -16.29 -3.52
N ILE A 17 -15.44 -16.25 -2.83
CA ILE A 17 -15.06 -17.28 -1.89
C ILE A 17 -15.35 -16.83 -0.48
N VAL A 18 -15.97 -17.71 0.30
CA VAL A 18 -16.21 -17.53 1.73
C VAL A 18 -15.53 -18.64 2.49
N ALA A 19 -14.65 -18.27 3.42
CA ALA A 19 -14.21 -19.14 4.49
C ALA A 19 -14.92 -18.68 5.77
N ASP A 20 -15.78 -19.51 6.33
CA ASP A 20 -16.57 -19.21 7.50
C ASP A 20 -16.24 -20.18 8.63
N ASN A 21 -15.79 -19.67 9.77
CA ASN A 21 -15.41 -20.44 10.95
C ASN A 21 -14.37 -21.54 10.64
N VAL A 22 -13.35 -21.19 9.84
CA VAL A 22 -12.27 -22.13 9.42
C VAL A 22 -10.99 -21.82 10.18
N HIS A 23 -10.28 -22.87 10.59
CA HIS A 23 -8.96 -22.77 11.18
C HIS A 23 -7.89 -23.06 10.13
N PHE A 24 -7.07 -22.07 9.81
CA PHE A 24 -5.91 -22.19 8.94
C PHE A 24 -4.65 -22.16 9.81
N ILE A 25 -4.02 -23.31 9.96
CA ILE A 25 -2.85 -23.48 10.82
C ILE A 25 -1.69 -24.00 10.00
N SER A 26 -0.69 -23.17 9.81
CA SER A 26 0.59 -23.54 9.22
C SER A 26 1.67 -22.58 9.67
N ARG A 27 2.83 -23.14 9.98
CA ARG A 27 4.02 -22.37 10.31
C ARG A 27 4.99 -22.24 9.15
N LEU A 28 4.53 -22.56 7.95
CA LEU A 28 5.20 -22.29 6.67
C LEU A 28 4.20 -21.62 5.75
N ASN A 29 4.64 -21.03 4.66
CA ASN A 29 3.82 -20.26 3.72
C ASN A 29 2.43 -20.86 3.48
N MET A 30 1.48 -20.39 4.23
CA MET A 30 0.12 -20.92 4.23
C MET A 30 -0.70 -20.40 3.05
N ASN A 31 -0.62 -19.08 2.80
CA ASN A 31 -1.33 -18.36 1.75
C ASN A 31 -2.72 -18.91 1.42
N PRO A 32 -3.63 -18.98 2.41
CA PRO A 32 -4.94 -19.57 2.18
C PRO A 32 -5.69 -18.80 1.10
N LEU A 33 -6.20 -19.51 0.10
CA LEU A 33 -6.98 -18.95 -1.01
C LEU A 33 -6.22 -17.91 -1.86
N ASN A 34 -4.89 -18.00 -1.94
CA ASN A 34 -4.09 -17.13 -2.77
C ASN A 34 -4.56 -17.17 -4.24
N GLY A 35 -4.65 -15.98 -4.86
CA GLY A 35 -5.09 -15.81 -6.24
C GLY A 35 -6.60 -15.62 -6.42
N ALA A 36 -7.41 -15.78 -5.39
CA ALA A 36 -8.84 -15.48 -5.45
C ALA A 36 -9.11 -13.96 -5.58
N LYS A 37 -10.19 -13.60 -6.28
CA LYS A 37 -10.53 -12.18 -6.53
C LYS A 37 -11.28 -11.55 -5.37
N ARG A 38 -12.43 -12.13 -4.98
CA ARG A 38 -13.22 -11.67 -3.85
C ARG A 38 -13.26 -12.76 -2.80
N ILE A 39 -12.73 -12.44 -1.61
CA ILE A 39 -12.63 -13.37 -0.50
C ILE A 39 -13.21 -12.71 0.74
N LEU A 40 -14.05 -13.46 1.46
CA LEU A 40 -14.44 -13.18 2.82
C LEU A 40 -13.89 -14.28 3.74
N PHE A 41 -13.05 -13.89 4.69
CA PHE A 41 -12.71 -14.69 5.85
C PHE A 41 -13.60 -14.20 7.01
N ASN A 42 -14.56 -15.02 7.44
CA ASN A 42 -15.49 -14.70 8.51
C ASN A 42 -15.24 -15.62 9.71
N LYS A 43 -14.97 -15.05 10.87
CA LYS A 43 -14.74 -15.80 12.13
C LYS A 43 -13.66 -16.88 12.01
N CYS A 44 -12.67 -16.64 11.15
CA CYS A 44 -11.59 -17.58 10.93
C CYS A 44 -10.48 -17.43 11.99
N HIS A 45 -9.82 -18.53 12.29
CA HIS A 45 -8.60 -18.56 13.08
C HIS A 45 -7.41 -18.84 12.17
N MET A 46 -6.34 -18.04 12.30
CA MET A 46 -5.14 -18.19 11.48
C MET A 46 -3.88 -18.16 12.34
N GLU A 47 -2.99 -19.12 12.10
CA GLU A 47 -1.65 -19.12 12.69
C GLU A 47 -0.61 -19.04 11.59
N SER A 48 0.33 -18.10 11.68
CA SER A 48 1.30 -17.86 10.60
C SER A 48 2.68 -17.44 11.12
N THR A 49 3.68 -17.75 10.31
CA THR A 49 5.00 -17.12 10.36
C THR A 49 5.10 -16.01 9.32
N ASP A 50 6.30 -15.64 8.88
CA ASP A 50 6.52 -14.65 7.82
C ASP A 50 5.97 -15.13 6.47
N ASP A 51 5.42 -14.19 5.68
CA ASP A 51 4.92 -14.39 4.31
C ASP A 51 3.79 -15.45 4.17
N ALA A 52 3.14 -15.80 5.25
CA ALA A 52 2.27 -16.97 5.29
C ALA A 52 0.80 -16.68 5.01
N LEU A 53 0.37 -15.42 5.04
CA LEU A 53 -1.02 -15.03 4.89
C LEU A 53 -1.32 -14.34 3.57
N THR A 54 -2.56 -14.50 3.11
CA THR A 54 -3.06 -13.84 1.90
C THR A 54 -3.28 -12.34 2.15
N GLY A 55 -2.54 -11.51 1.43
CA GLY A 55 -2.58 -10.04 1.55
C GLY A 55 -3.75 -9.39 0.82
N THR A 56 -4.84 -10.12 0.55
CA THR A 56 -6.04 -9.63 -0.12
C THR A 56 -7.29 -10.13 0.61
N GLY A 57 -8.44 -9.55 0.31
CA GLY A 57 -9.71 -9.98 0.88
C GLY A 57 -10.17 -9.17 2.09
N VAL A 58 -11.32 -9.56 2.60
CA VAL A 58 -11.98 -8.99 3.77
C VAL A 58 -11.90 -10.01 4.91
N TYR A 59 -11.34 -9.61 6.03
CA TYR A 59 -11.24 -10.38 7.27
C TYR A 59 -12.24 -9.78 8.26
N LEU A 60 -13.24 -10.54 8.65
CA LEU A 60 -14.27 -10.12 9.60
C LEU A 60 -14.28 -11.04 10.81
N ASP A 61 -14.25 -10.47 12.03
CA ASP A 61 -14.28 -11.21 13.30
C ASP A 61 -13.20 -12.32 13.39
N CYS A 62 -12.06 -12.13 12.73
CA CYS A 62 -11.01 -13.14 12.66
C CYS A 62 -10.01 -13.01 13.81
N THR A 63 -9.42 -14.14 14.20
CA THR A 63 -8.31 -14.21 15.14
C THR A 63 -7.05 -14.64 14.42
N LEU A 64 -6.00 -13.81 14.45
CA LEU A 64 -4.74 -14.07 13.76
C LEU A 64 -3.58 -14.12 14.77
N HIS A 65 -2.85 -15.24 14.78
CA HIS A 65 -1.68 -15.46 15.62
C HIS A 65 -0.42 -15.32 14.77
N PHE A 66 0.37 -14.28 15.06
CA PHE A 66 1.61 -13.95 14.35
C PHE A 66 2.81 -14.54 15.06
N TYR A 67 3.35 -15.63 14.53
CA TYR A 67 4.58 -16.27 15.00
C TYR A 67 5.84 -15.73 14.29
N GLY A 68 5.67 -14.81 13.33
CA GLY A 68 6.72 -14.06 12.66
C GLY A 68 6.37 -12.59 12.54
N GLN A 69 7.38 -11.75 12.35
CA GLN A 69 7.22 -10.29 12.32
C GLN A 69 6.41 -9.76 11.14
N LYS A 70 6.33 -10.50 10.03
CA LYS A 70 5.80 -10.04 8.74
C LYS A 70 4.87 -11.09 8.14
N PRO A 71 3.67 -11.30 8.72
CA PRO A 71 2.78 -12.42 8.36
C PRO A 71 2.28 -12.39 6.92
N PHE A 72 2.25 -11.22 6.28
CA PHE A 72 1.84 -11.05 4.90
C PHE A 72 3.03 -10.71 4.00
N TRP A 73 3.06 -11.27 2.79
CA TRP A 73 4.04 -10.84 1.78
C TRP A 73 3.82 -9.38 1.39
N ARG A 74 2.62 -9.09 0.88
CA ARG A 74 2.13 -7.76 0.51
C ARG A 74 0.61 -7.81 0.38
N SER A 75 -0.06 -6.67 0.41
CA SER A 75 -1.42 -6.55 -0.12
C SER A 75 -1.38 -6.18 -1.62
N ASP A 76 -2.47 -6.37 -2.34
CA ASP A 76 -2.64 -5.77 -3.66
C ASP A 76 -3.03 -4.28 -3.54
N MET A 77 -3.17 -3.58 -4.68
CA MET A 77 -3.54 -2.16 -4.68
C MET A 77 -5.00 -1.90 -4.25
N GLY A 78 -5.83 -2.93 -4.21
CA GLY A 78 -7.17 -2.88 -3.63
C GLY A 78 -7.17 -2.91 -2.09
N GLY A 79 -6.05 -3.29 -1.51
CA GLY A 79 -5.84 -3.42 -0.07
C GLY A 79 -6.51 -4.65 0.55
N ALA A 80 -5.94 -5.17 1.63
CA ALA A 80 -6.63 -6.09 2.52
C ALA A 80 -7.38 -5.27 3.59
N VAL A 81 -8.55 -5.77 4.00
CA VAL A 81 -9.44 -5.10 4.95
C VAL A 81 -9.65 -5.98 6.16
N PHE A 82 -9.39 -5.45 7.35
CA PHE A 82 -9.58 -6.13 8.62
C PHE A 82 -10.66 -5.41 9.43
N LEU A 83 -11.71 -6.11 9.79
CA LEU A 83 -12.88 -5.61 10.51
C LEU A 83 -13.06 -6.43 11.79
N ASN A 84 -12.98 -5.77 12.94
CA ASN A 84 -13.17 -6.39 14.26
C ASN A 84 -12.29 -7.63 14.51
N CYS A 85 -11.03 -7.58 14.08
CA CYS A 85 -10.09 -8.71 14.23
C CYS A 85 -9.22 -8.57 15.48
N ASP A 86 -8.78 -9.72 15.99
CA ASP A 86 -7.80 -9.83 17.06
C ASP A 86 -6.47 -10.34 16.52
N PHE A 87 -5.38 -9.61 16.77
CA PHE A 87 -4.03 -9.95 16.35
C PHE A 87 -3.19 -10.29 17.58
N TYR A 88 -2.74 -11.52 17.67
CA TYR A 88 -1.88 -11.99 18.77
C TYR A 88 -0.43 -12.04 18.32
N VAL A 89 0.43 -11.23 18.94
CA VAL A 89 1.87 -11.26 18.70
C VAL A 89 2.48 -12.40 19.51
N CYS A 90 2.93 -13.45 18.82
CA CYS A 90 3.37 -14.72 19.41
C CYS A 90 4.88 -14.96 19.28
N HIS A 91 5.65 -14.00 18.74
CA HIS A 91 7.11 -14.04 18.65
C HIS A 91 7.77 -13.16 19.72
N GLU A 92 9.10 -13.25 19.84
CA GLU A 92 9.88 -12.56 20.87
C GLU A 92 10.44 -11.19 20.44
N GLU A 93 10.30 -10.83 19.16
CA GLU A 93 10.80 -9.57 18.61
C GLU A 93 9.99 -8.37 19.13
N ASP A 94 10.63 -7.20 19.19
CA ASP A 94 10.03 -5.94 19.67
C ASP A 94 9.20 -5.20 18.61
N ARG A 95 9.16 -5.73 17.39
CA ARG A 95 8.46 -5.14 16.23
C ARG A 95 7.56 -6.14 15.55
N GLN A 96 6.36 -5.69 15.22
CA GLN A 96 5.39 -6.42 14.42
C GLN A 96 5.03 -5.56 13.21
N TYR A 97 5.25 -6.07 12.03
CA TYR A 97 4.77 -5.45 10.80
C TYR A 97 3.63 -6.27 10.20
N PHE A 98 2.76 -5.64 9.41
CA PHE A 98 1.78 -6.40 8.64
C PHE A 98 2.43 -7.09 7.45
N CYS A 99 3.07 -6.33 6.59
CA CYS A 99 3.61 -6.81 5.34
C CYS A 99 5.15 -6.81 5.32
N LYS A 100 5.72 -7.77 4.63
CA LYS A 100 7.14 -7.80 4.30
C LYS A 100 7.49 -6.76 3.23
N SER A 101 6.60 -6.58 2.25
CA SER A 101 6.70 -5.57 1.21
C SER A 101 5.58 -4.53 1.37
N VAL A 102 5.52 -3.55 0.49
CA VAL A 102 4.51 -2.50 0.54
C VAL A 102 3.16 -2.96 -0.03
N GLY A 103 2.09 -2.37 0.48
CA GLY A 103 0.73 -2.54 -0.01
C GLY A 103 -0.26 -1.89 0.96
N PRO A 104 -1.36 -1.28 0.44
CA PRO A 104 -2.36 -0.62 1.26
C PRO A 104 -3.13 -1.61 2.14
N LEU A 105 -3.49 -1.17 3.33
CA LEU A 105 -4.27 -1.93 4.30
C LEU A 105 -5.33 -1.02 4.92
N SER A 106 -6.47 -1.59 5.30
CA SER A 106 -7.50 -0.90 6.08
C SER A 106 -7.85 -1.73 7.32
N ILE A 107 -7.74 -1.12 8.50
CA ILE A 107 -7.89 -1.81 9.79
C ILE A 107 -8.89 -1.04 10.64
N VAL A 108 -10.01 -1.67 10.95
CA VAL A 108 -11.16 -1.03 11.63
C VAL A 108 -11.58 -1.88 12.84
N ASP A 109 -11.68 -1.24 14.01
CA ASP A 109 -12.10 -1.87 15.26
C ASP A 109 -11.26 -3.09 15.67
N CYS A 110 -9.96 -3.10 15.35
CA CYS A 110 -9.09 -4.24 15.60
C CYS A 110 -8.22 -4.07 16.86
N ARG A 111 -7.78 -5.20 17.40
CA ARG A 111 -7.04 -5.26 18.67
C ARG A 111 -5.77 -6.07 18.51
N TYR A 112 -4.65 -5.48 18.94
CA TYR A 112 -3.40 -6.19 19.15
C TYR A 112 -3.29 -6.67 20.60
N HIS A 113 -2.82 -7.88 20.74
CA HIS A 113 -2.50 -8.51 22.02
C HIS A 113 -1.04 -8.92 22.02
N SER A 114 -0.26 -8.38 22.95
CA SER A 114 1.15 -8.71 23.10
C SER A 114 1.50 -8.84 24.58
N LYS A 115 2.26 -9.87 24.93
CA LYS A 115 2.78 -10.06 26.30
C LYS A 115 3.91 -9.10 26.65
N LYS A 116 4.54 -8.50 25.63
CA LYS A 116 5.64 -7.55 25.74
C LYS A 116 5.29 -6.23 25.11
N PRO A 117 6.00 -5.15 25.41
CA PRO A 117 5.96 -3.96 24.59
C PRO A 117 6.35 -4.31 23.14
N VAL A 118 5.53 -3.90 22.20
CA VAL A 118 5.77 -4.13 20.76
C VAL A 118 5.43 -2.87 20.00
N TYR A 119 6.25 -2.55 19.01
CA TYR A 119 5.92 -1.57 18.00
C TYR A 119 5.17 -2.25 16.85
N ALA A 120 4.00 -1.75 16.48
CA ALA A 120 3.27 -2.23 15.32
C ALA A 120 3.37 -1.23 14.16
N GLY A 121 3.78 -1.71 12.98
CA GLY A 121 3.95 -0.93 11.76
C GLY A 121 3.37 -1.63 10.53
N TRP A 122 3.28 -0.89 9.41
CA TRP A 122 2.74 -1.42 8.16
C TRP A 122 3.72 -2.33 7.43
N THR A 123 4.94 -1.84 7.27
CA THR A 123 6.10 -2.55 6.73
C THR A 123 7.36 -1.94 7.32
N HIS A 124 8.52 -2.61 7.15
CA HIS A 124 9.79 -2.12 7.68
C HIS A 124 10.18 -0.75 7.12
N ASP A 125 10.10 -0.60 5.79
CA ASP A 125 10.42 0.63 5.08
C ASP A 125 9.24 1.03 4.17
N PRO A 126 8.23 1.73 4.72
CA PRO A 126 7.10 2.18 3.93
C PRO A 126 7.53 3.25 2.93
N THR A 127 7.11 3.09 1.69
CA THR A 127 7.34 4.07 0.62
C THR A 127 6.53 5.35 0.84
N GLY A 128 6.99 6.46 0.26
CA GLY A 128 6.32 7.77 0.40
C GLY A 128 4.93 7.84 -0.21
N TRP A 129 4.62 6.99 -1.19
CA TRP A 129 3.29 6.92 -1.79
C TRP A 129 2.27 6.11 -0.98
N LEU A 130 2.72 5.22 -0.08
CA LEU A 130 1.83 4.31 0.65
C LEU A 130 0.92 5.07 1.61
N ARG A 131 -0.38 4.75 1.57
CA ARG A 131 -1.37 5.16 2.57
C ARG A 131 -2.11 3.93 3.08
N CYS A 132 -2.10 3.76 4.39
CA CYS A 132 -2.85 2.72 5.10
C CYS A 132 -3.82 3.40 6.06
N TYR A 133 -4.94 2.77 6.30
CA TYR A 133 -6.07 3.37 6.98
C TYR A 133 -6.37 2.63 8.27
N GLN A 134 -6.64 3.39 9.33
CA GLN A 134 -7.05 2.80 10.60
C GLN A 134 -8.19 3.57 11.26
N TYR A 135 -9.00 2.83 12.02
CA TYR A 135 -10.01 3.37 12.93
C TYR A 135 -10.11 2.49 14.17
N ASN A 136 -10.13 3.12 15.36
CA ASN A 136 -10.32 2.45 16.65
C ASN A 136 -9.44 1.20 16.84
N VAL A 137 -8.15 1.33 16.57
CA VAL A 137 -7.15 0.27 16.80
C VAL A 137 -6.67 0.36 18.23
N LYS A 138 -6.52 -0.80 18.90
CA LYS A 138 -6.02 -0.88 20.25
C LYS A 138 -4.84 -1.85 20.36
N LEU A 139 -3.91 -1.55 21.24
CA LEU A 139 -2.85 -2.47 21.69
C LEU A 139 -3.02 -2.70 23.20
N ASN A 140 -3.26 -3.95 23.59
CA ASN A 140 -3.54 -4.34 24.97
C ASN A 140 -4.61 -3.46 25.65
N GLY A 141 -5.69 -3.16 24.91
CA GLY A 141 -6.81 -2.36 25.36
C GLY A 141 -6.63 -0.83 25.31
N GLN A 142 -5.43 -0.33 25.02
CA GLN A 142 -5.16 1.10 24.88
C GLN A 142 -5.22 1.54 23.41
N PRO A 143 -5.72 2.76 23.11
CA PRO A 143 -5.68 3.31 21.76
C PRO A 143 -4.26 3.27 21.18
N TYR A 144 -4.14 2.88 19.91
CA TYR A 144 -2.85 2.72 19.26
C TYR A 144 -2.86 3.22 17.81
N VAL A 145 -1.74 3.84 17.39
CA VAL A 145 -1.52 4.25 16.02
C VAL A 145 -0.44 3.36 15.40
N ILE A 146 -0.84 2.60 14.38
CA ILE A 146 0.08 1.74 13.63
C ILE A 146 1.03 2.62 12.82
N GLY A 147 2.33 2.34 12.83
CA GLY A 147 3.31 3.11 12.09
C GLY A 147 3.50 4.53 12.61
N ALA A 148 3.42 4.73 13.92
CA ALA A 148 3.49 6.07 14.52
C ALA A 148 4.80 6.84 14.25
N ASP A 149 5.90 6.15 13.92
CA ASP A 149 7.18 6.74 13.51
C ASP A 149 7.19 7.20 12.03
N LYS A 150 6.20 6.80 11.25
CA LYS A 150 5.98 7.17 9.85
C LYS A 150 4.55 7.70 9.65
N PRO A 151 4.18 8.80 10.31
CA PRO A 151 2.77 9.21 10.45
C PRO A 151 2.08 9.54 9.12
N TYR A 152 2.82 9.97 8.11
CA TYR A 152 2.24 10.26 6.79
C TYR A 152 1.76 9.02 6.03
N ASN A 153 2.19 7.81 6.42
CA ASN A 153 1.70 6.57 5.85
C ASN A 153 0.39 6.10 6.50
N THR A 154 -0.01 6.69 7.62
CA THR A 154 -1.18 6.29 8.38
C THR A 154 -2.27 7.34 8.30
N VAL A 155 -3.44 6.96 7.81
CA VAL A 155 -4.65 7.79 7.79
C VAL A 155 -5.60 7.31 8.87
N CYS A 156 -5.81 8.15 9.89
CA CYS A 156 -6.80 7.90 10.94
C CYS A 156 -8.17 8.36 10.45
N MET A 157 -9.14 7.45 10.42
CA MET A 157 -10.45 7.67 9.81
C MET A 157 -11.51 8.26 10.75
N ASP A 158 -11.13 8.75 11.92
CA ASP A 158 -12.06 9.16 12.99
C ASP A 158 -13.11 10.20 12.53
N GLN A 159 -12.76 11.06 11.58
CA GLN A 159 -13.64 12.11 11.09
C GLN A 159 -13.85 12.04 9.57
N LEU A 160 -13.45 10.96 8.91
CA LEU A 160 -13.54 10.83 7.47
C LEU A 160 -14.79 10.10 7.04
N ASN A 161 -15.42 10.58 5.98
CA ASN A 161 -16.54 9.90 5.35
C ASN A 161 -16.17 8.51 4.85
N GLN A 162 -14.90 8.32 4.50
CA GLN A 162 -14.33 7.03 4.09
C GLN A 162 -14.60 5.90 5.08
N LEU A 163 -14.68 6.17 6.39
CA LEU A 163 -15.02 5.16 7.39
C LEU A 163 -16.30 4.41 7.03
N ARG A 164 -17.26 5.10 6.39
CA ARG A 164 -18.55 4.53 5.95
C ARG A 164 -18.41 3.43 4.88
N ALA A 165 -17.30 3.40 4.17
CA ALA A 165 -17.01 2.30 3.25
C ALA A 165 -16.82 0.96 3.97
N PHE A 166 -16.45 1.00 5.26
CA PHE A 166 -16.08 -0.15 6.08
C PHE A 166 -17.06 -0.40 7.23
N ARG A 167 -17.59 0.66 7.84
CA ARG A 167 -18.32 0.61 9.10
C ARG A 167 -19.48 1.62 9.10
N LEU A 168 -20.65 1.13 9.45
CA LEU A 168 -21.86 1.92 9.64
C LEU A 168 -22.39 1.73 11.07
N GLU A 169 -23.32 2.58 11.48
CA GLU A 169 -24.00 2.48 12.76
C GLU A 169 -25.51 2.38 12.55
N GLU A 170 -26.12 1.40 13.21
CA GLU A 170 -27.54 1.14 13.18
C GLU A 170 -28.03 0.91 14.62
N HIS A 171 -28.90 1.79 15.11
CA HIS A 171 -29.46 1.71 16.48
C HIS A 171 -28.42 1.60 17.62
N GLY A 172 -27.24 2.22 17.43
CA GLY A 172 -26.15 2.14 18.40
C GLY A 172 -25.25 0.91 18.27
N GLU A 173 -25.55 0.01 17.32
CA GLU A 173 -24.73 -1.14 16.99
C GLU A 173 -23.88 -0.91 15.75
N VAL A 174 -22.77 -1.60 15.65
CA VAL A 174 -21.88 -1.56 14.48
C VAL A 174 -22.37 -2.54 13.43
N LEU A 175 -22.51 -2.04 12.19
CA LEU A 175 -22.68 -2.86 10.99
C LEU A 175 -21.44 -2.72 10.11
N TYR A 176 -20.67 -3.79 9.92
CA TYR A 176 -19.58 -3.78 8.96
C TYR A 176 -20.11 -3.85 7.54
N ASN A 177 -19.67 -2.89 6.69
CA ASN A 177 -20.21 -2.68 5.35
C ASN A 177 -19.59 -3.65 4.34
N THR A 178 -19.67 -4.94 4.63
CA THR A 178 -19.11 -6.01 3.77
C THR A 178 -19.78 -6.04 2.40
N TYR A 179 -21.02 -5.60 2.28
CA TYR A 179 -21.69 -5.48 1.00
C TYR A 179 -20.97 -4.48 0.08
N ASN A 180 -20.66 -3.27 0.57
CA ASN A 180 -19.88 -2.30 -0.22
C ASN A 180 -18.54 -2.88 -0.68
N LEU A 181 -17.85 -3.64 0.18
CA LEU A 181 -16.54 -4.20 -0.11
C LEU A 181 -16.57 -5.36 -1.11
N LEU A 182 -17.61 -6.20 -1.07
CA LEU A 182 -17.63 -7.49 -1.78
C LEU A 182 -18.59 -7.56 -2.96
N ARG A 183 -19.58 -6.66 -3.04
CA ARG A 183 -20.70 -6.76 -4.00
C ARG A 183 -20.31 -6.91 -5.47
N GLY A 184 -19.15 -6.41 -5.89
CA GLY A 184 -18.80 -6.35 -7.31
C GLY A 184 -19.85 -5.66 -8.18
N GLU A 185 -20.01 -6.11 -9.42
CA GLU A 185 -21.10 -5.68 -10.33
C GLU A 185 -22.29 -6.65 -10.32
N ASP A 186 -22.18 -7.76 -9.58
CA ASP A 186 -23.15 -8.85 -9.54
C ASP A 186 -23.87 -8.95 -8.18
N ASP A 187 -23.78 -7.91 -7.37
CA ASP A 187 -24.47 -7.77 -6.08
C ASP A 187 -24.19 -8.92 -5.08
N TRP A 188 -23.00 -9.50 -5.10
CA TRP A 188 -22.65 -10.57 -4.18
C TRP A 188 -22.61 -10.09 -2.73
N ASP A 189 -23.49 -10.66 -1.91
CA ASP A 189 -23.67 -10.33 -0.50
C ASP A 189 -23.68 -11.59 0.36
N PRO A 190 -22.50 -12.13 0.70
CA PRO A 190 -22.41 -13.40 1.43
C PRO A 190 -22.98 -13.33 2.85
N LEU A 191 -23.05 -12.16 3.46
CA LEU A 191 -23.56 -11.96 4.83
C LEU A 191 -24.97 -11.37 4.87
N GLN A 192 -25.62 -11.15 3.72
CA GLN A 192 -26.98 -10.66 3.60
C GLN A 192 -27.21 -9.32 4.33
N VAL A 193 -26.23 -8.40 4.24
CA VAL A 193 -26.31 -7.07 4.89
C VAL A 193 -26.79 -5.96 3.95
N LYS A 194 -27.02 -6.25 2.67
CA LYS A 194 -27.41 -5.29 1.63
C LYS A 194 -28.57 -4.40 2.05
N ASP A 195 -29.67 -5.01 2.49
CA ASP A 195 -30.89 -4.25 2.80
C ASP A 195 -30.68 -3.31 4.00
N ARG A 196 -29.90 -3.73 4.99
CA ARG A 196 -29.53 -2.89 6.13
C ARG A 196 -28.67 -1.71 5.69
N VAL A 197 -27.65 -1.94 4.85
CA VAL A 197 -26.80 -0.88 4.29
C VAL A 197 -27.63 0.14 3.52
N ILE A 198 -28.59 -0.31 2.70
CA ILE A 198 -29.50 0.56 1.94
C ILE A 198 -30.41 1.35 2.90
N ALA A 199 -30.95 0.71 3.94
CA ALA A 199 -31.82 1.37 4.91
C ALA A 199 -31.08 2.49 5.66
N ILE A 200 -29.84 2.22 6.11
CA ILE A 200 -28.99 3.22 6.75
C ILE A 200 -28.69 4.37 5.77
N GLY A 201 -28.34 4.04 4.53
CA GLY A 201 -28.08 5.04 3.49
C GLY A 201 -29.29 5.95 3.21
N LYS A 202 -30.49 5.38 3.13
CA LYS A 202 -31.74 6.16 3.00
C LYS A 202 -31.98 7.09 4.18
N ARG A 203 -31.76 6.62 5.41
CA ARG A 203 -31.85 7.45 6.62
C ARG A 203 -30.91 8.63 6.58
N ASP A 204 -29.68 8.41 6.13
CA ASP A 204 -28.59 9.39 6.14
C ASP A 204 -28.53 10.24 4.84
N GLY A 205 -29.40 9.96 3.84
CA GLY A 205 -29.40 10.63 2.54
C GLY A 205 -28.12 10.36 1.71
N LYS A 206 -27.52 9.17 1.87
CA LYS A 206 -26.25 8.75 1.23
C LYS A 206 -26.38 7.37 0.60
N ASP A 207 -25.54 7.09 -0.41
CA ASP A 207 -25.40 5.74 -0.96
C ASP A 207 -24.15 5.07 -0.38
N TYR A 208 -24.33 4.22 0.62
CA TYR A 208 -23.25 3.46 1.24
C TYR A 208 -22.94 2.14 0.53
N THR A 209 -23.60 1.85 -0.57
CA THR A 209 -23.37 0.62 -1.35
C THR A 209 -22.27 0.78 -2.41
N ARG A 210 -21.78 2.02 -2.63
CA ARG A 210 -20.78 2.37 -3.65
C ARG A 210 -19.73 3.33 -3.11
N MET A 211 -19.39 3.20 -1.85
CA MET A 211 -18.34 4.01 -1.23
C MET A 211 -16.96 3.61 -1.76
N PRO A 212 -16.12 4.57 -2.10
CA PRO A 212 -14.74 4.28 -2.48
C PRO A 212 -13.96 3.76 -1.25
N SER A 213 -13.07 2.81 -1.48
CA SER A 213 -12.22 2.24 -0.43
C SER A 213 -10.74 2.25 -0.78
N CYS A 214 -10.38 2.55 -2.02
CA CYS A 214 -8.99 2.75 -2.40
C CYS A 214 -8.82 3.77 -3.52
N LEU A 215 -7.65 4.40 -3.52
CA LEU A 215 -7.18 5.33 -4.53
C LEU A 215 -5.78 4.88 -4.95
N SER A 216 -5.52 4.81 -6.23
CA SER A 216 -4.19 4.55 -6.78
C SER A 216 -3.78 5.66 -7.72
N VAL A 217 -2.48 5.90 -7.83
CA VAL A 217 -1.88 6.85 -8.78
C VAL A 217 -0.80 6.13 -9.59
N GLU A 218 -0.74 6.42 -10.86
CA GLU A 218 0.31 5.92 -11.74
C GLU A 218 1.00 7.08 -12.46
N PRO A 219 2.35 7.07 -12.53
CA PRO A 219 3.27 6.15 -11.85
C PRO A 219 3.36 6.44 -10.34
N LEU A 220 3.71 5.42 -9.54
CA LEU A 220 3.96 5.57 -8.09
C LEU A 220 5.26 6.33 -7.78
N THR A 221 6.22 6.26 -8.70
CA THR A 221 7.51 6.98 -8.62
C THR A 221 7.83 7.60 -9.96
N ALA A 222 8.36 8.81 -9.96
CA ALA A 222 8.80 9.47 -11.19
C ALA A 222 10.00 10.38 -10.94
N SER A 223 10.82 10.58 -11.99
CA SER A 223 11.94 11.52 -11.98
C SER A 223 11.80 12.47 -13.16
N ILE A 224 11.87 13.77 -12.88
CA ILE A 224 11.82 14.83 -13.90
C ILE A 224 12.93 15.86 -13.65
N GLN A 225 13.25 16.62 -14.66
CA GLN A 225 14.21 17.72 -14.58
C GLN A 225 13.52 19.05 -14.77
N THR A 226 14.08 20.11 -14.23
CA THR A 226 13.68 21.50 -14.55
C THR A 226 13.88 21.76 -16.06
N GLY A 227 13.48 22.93 -16.55
CA GLY A 227 13.56 23.21 -18.01
C GLY A 227 12.35 22.70 -18.80
N GLY A 228 11.18 22.64 -18.17
CA GLY A 228 9.91 22.29 -18.81
C GLY A 228 9.65 20.79 -18.97
N ARG A 229 10.40 19.93 -18.26
CA ARG A 229 10.13 18.50 -18.22
C ARG A 229 8.91 18.20 -17.37
N THR A 230 8.09 17.27 -17.85
CA THR A 230 6.82 16.94 -17.24
C THR A 230 6.65 15.45 -17.01
N VAL A 231 5.78 15.10 -16.06
CA VAL A 231 5.22 13.75 -15.91
C VAL A 231 3.70 13.85 -15.82
N ARG A 232 3.01 12.91 -16.46
CA ARG A 232 1.56 12.75 -16.33
C ARG A 232 1.29 11.75 -15.21
N LEU A 233 0.44 12.17 -14.28
CA LEU A 233 -0.08 11.33 -13.21
C LEU A 233 -1.54 11.00 -13.51
N THR A 234 -1.92 9.74 -13.30
CA THR A 234 -3.30 9.27 -13.49
C THR A 234 -3.79 8.63 -12.20
N ALA A 235 -4.86 9.19 -11.66
CA ALA A 235 -5.53 8.66 -10.48
C ALA A 235 -6.66 7.71 -10.86
N THR A 236 -6.85 6.65 -10.09
CA THR A 236 -7.97 5.73 -10.22
C THR A 236 -8.61 5.48 -8.87
N VAL A 237 -9.88 5.85 -8.74
CA VAL A 237 -10.67 5.57 -7.53
C VAL A 237 -11.38 4.23 -7.69
N LYS A 238 -11.32 3.41 -6.65
CA LYS A 238 -11.87 2.05 -6.70
C LYS A 238 -12.62 1.72 -5.41
N ARG A 239 -13.56 0.79 -5.53
CA ARG A 239 -14.01 -0.03 -4.40
C ARG A 239 -13.04 -1.20 -4.20
N HIS A 240 -13.12 -1.84 -3.06
CA HIS A 240 -12.40 -3.08 -2.79
C HIS A 240 -12.58 -4.08 -3.95
N CYS A 241 -11.62 -4.96 -4.16
CA CYS A 241 -11.53 -5.86 -5.32
C CYS A 241 -11.39 -5.15 -6.69
N ASN A 242 -10.83 -3.93 -6.70
CA ASN A 242 -10.45 -3.18 -7.90
C ASN A 242 -11.61 -2.73 -8.82
N TYR A 243 -12.84 -2.63 -8.34
CA TYR A 243 -13.94 -2.05 -9.12
C TYR A 243 -13.82 -0.53 -9.23
N VAL A 244 -13.63 -0.03 -10.44
CA VAL A 244 -13.41 1.40 -10.73
C VAL A 244 -14.68 2.21 -10.51
N LEU A 245 -14.52 3.39 -9.91
CA LEU A 245 -15.56 4.40 -9.73
C LEU A 245 -15.17 5.67 -10.50
N ASN A 246 -15.99 6.06 -11.48
CA ASN A 246 -15.70 7.20 -12.37
C ASN A 246 -16.38 8.51 -11.96
N ASN A 247 -17.12 8.51 -10.84
CA ASN A 247 -17.93 9.65 -10.40
C ASN A 247 -17.46 10.23 -9.05
N VAL A 248 -16.27 9.86 -8.59
CA VAL A 248 -15.69 10.37 -7.35
C VAL A 248 -14.68 11.47 -7.70
N PRO A 249 -14.89 12.72 -7.29
CA PRO A 249 -13.96 13.80 -7.57
C PRO A 249 -12.58 13.54 -6.94
N VAL A 250 -11.53 13.72 -7.72
CA VAL A 250 -10.15 13.62 -7.28
C VAL A 250 -9.53 15.01 -7.31
N LYS A 251 -8.79 15.34 -6.25
CA LYS A 251 -8.01 16.57 -6.13
C LYS A 251 -6.53 16.27 -6.01
N TRP A 252 -5.69 17.25 -6.34
CA TRP A 252 -4.25 17.14 -6.33
C TRP A 252 -3.62 18.19 -5.45
N LYS A 253 -2.60 17.81 -4.69
CA LYS A 253 -1.77 18.71 -3.89
C LYS A 253 -0.31 18.28 -3.94
N VAL A 254 0.58 19.25 -3.77
CA VAL A 254 2.02 18.98 -3.57
C VAL A 254 2.28 18.84 -2.08
N GLN A 255 3.23 18.02 -1.70
CA GLN A 255 3.71 17.93 -0.32
C GLN A 255 4.08 19.33 0.20
N GLN A 256 3.66 19.64 1.42
CA GLN A 256 3.90 20.94 2.04
C GLN A 256 5.40 21.30 2.03
N GLY A 257 5.71 22.52 1.60
CA GLY A 257 7.06 23.05 1.50
C GLY A 257 7.74 22.85 0.13
N TYR A 258 7.11 22.10 -0.78
CA TYR A 258 7.64 21.82 -2.12
C TYR A 258 6.80 22.40 -3.26
N GLU A 259 5.81 23.24 -2.95
CA GLU A 259 4.87 23.81 -3.92
C GLU A 259 5.57 24.66 -5.00
N LYS A 260 6.70 25.29 -4.64
CA LYS A 260 7.52 26.08 -5.58
C LYS A 260 8.35 25.24 -6.56
N ASN A 261 8.50 23.94 -6.29
CA ASN A 261 9.38 23.07 -7.08
C ASN A 261 8.69 22.46 -8.29
N VAL A 262 7.37 22.49 -8.32
CA VAL A 262 6.56 21.99 -9.43
C VAL A 262 5.34 22.87 -9.67
N LYS A 263 4.82 22.80 -10.90
CA LYS A 263 3.53 23.34 -11.30
C LYS A 263 2.61 22.19 -11.67
N LEU A 264 1.42 22.18 -11.11
CA LEU A 264 0.37 21.23 -11.49
C LEU A 264 -0.48 21.85 -12.62
N SER A 265 -0.80 21.08 -13.65
CA SER A 265 -1.69 21.52 -14.74
C SER A 265 -3.11 21.78 -14.27
N THR A 266 -3.53 21.07 -13.19
CA THR A 266 -4.84 21.18 -12.57
C THR A 266 -4.76 20.79 -11.11
N SER A 267 -5.67 21.28 -10.31
CA SER A 267 -5.90 20.84 -8.93
C SER A 267 -6.99 19.78 -8.79
N GLU A 268 -7.72 19.46 -9.88
CA GLU A 268 -8.86 18.54 -9.88
C GLU A 268 -8.87 17.68 -11.14
N GLY A 269 -9.44 16.47 -11.04
CA GLY A 269 -9.60 15.52 -12.13
C GLY A 269 -8.73 14.27 -11.96
N TYR A 270 -8.98 13.29 -12.81
CA TYR A 270 -8.28 11.98 -12.76
C TYR A 270 -6.86 12.04 -13.34
N GLU A 271 -6.54 13.07 -14.11
CA GLU A 271 -5.20 13.28 -14.66
C GLU A 271 -4.65 14.62 -14.23
N CYS A 272 -3.36 14.65 -13.91
CA CYS A 272 -2.60 15.84 -13.63
C CYS A 272 -1.24 15.76 -14.30
N VAL A 273 -0.84 16.79 -15.03
CA VAL A 273 0.52 16.93 -15.52
C VAL A 273 1.32 17.77 -14.54
N VAL A 274 2.43 17.24 -14.10
CA VAL A 274 3.35 17.89 -13.17
C VAL A 274 4.57 18.34 -13.94
N GLU A 275 4.85 19.63 -13.91
CA GLU A 275 6.01 20.27 -14.55
C GLU A 275 7.02 20.69 -13.48
N ALA A 276 8.30 20.32 -13.67
CA ALA A 276 9.37 20.78 -12.80
C ALA A 276 9.69 22.26 -13.04
N THR A 277 9.70 23.06 -11.98
CA THR A 277 9.89 24.51 -12.11
C THR A 277 11.20 25.02 -11.53
N ASN A 278 11.51 24.68 -10.28
CA ASN A 278 12.68 25.19 -9.59
C ASN A 278 13.16 24.23 -8.49
N VAL A 279 14.42 23.83 -8.54
CA VAL A 279 15.08 23.04 -7.49
C VAL A 279 16.41 23.67 -7.06
N GLU A 280 16.69 24.88 -7.56
CA GLU A 280 17.99 25.53 -7.36
C GLU A 280 19.10 24.61 -7.92
N ASP A 281 20.14 24.34 -7.14
CA ASP A 281 21.25 23.45 -7.53
C ASP A 281 21.19 22.05 -6.90
N GLU A 282 20.02 21.67 -6.35
CA GLU A 282 19.87 20.42 -5.62
C GLU A 282 18.71 19.60 -6.12
N THR A 283 18.89 18.29 -6.18
CA THR A 283 17.80 17.34 -6.39
C THR A 283 16.86 17.36 -5.19
N LYS A 284 15.56 17.46 -5.45
CA LYS A 284 14.52 17.43 -4.41
C LYS A 284 13.71 16.15 -4.53
N HIS A 285 13.37 15.58 -3.36
CA HIS A 285 12.53 14.39 -3.23
C HIS A 285 11.30 14.74 -2.39
N PHE A 286 10.12 14.57 -2.94
CA PHE A 286 8.86 14.87 -2.29
C PHE A 286 7.71 14.12 -2.97
N THR A 287 6.49 14.31 -2.51
CA THR A 287 5.31 13.63 -3.08
C THR A 287 4.34 14.62 -3.71
N VAL A 288 3.70 14.16 -4.79
CA VAL A 288 2.47 14.74 -5.33
C VAL A 288 1.33 13.80 -4.97
N ILE A 289 0.29 14.34 -4.33
CA ILE A 289 -0.75 13.57 -3.66
C ILE A 289 -2.07 13.77 -4.38
N ALA A 290 -2.68 12.67 -4.80
CA ALA A 290 -4.10 12.62 -5.16
C ALA A 290 -4.93 12.33 -3.91
N TYR A 291 -6.08 12.98 -3.78
CA TYR A 291 -6.97 12.75 -2.64
C TYR A 291 -8.44 12.97 -3.02
N THR A 292 -9.34 12.37 -2.24
CA THR A 292 -10.79 12.56 -2.34
C THR A 292 -11.32 13.28 -1.11
N GLU A 293 -12.51 13.88 -1.21
CA GLU A 293 -13.16 14.53 -0.07
C GLU A 293 -13.57 13.55 1.03
N ASP A 294 -13.74 12.28 0.68
CA ASP A 294 -14.06 11.22 1.65
C ASP A 294 -12.86 10.82 2.52
N GLY A 295 -11.62 11.17 2.11
CA GLY A 295 -10.40 10.93 2.88
C GLY A 295 -9.47 9.87 2.31
N LEU A 296 -9.69 9.39 1.06
CA LEU A 296 -8.70 8.57 0.37
C LEU A 296 -7.51 9.41 -0.07
N GLU A 297 -6.33 8.86 0.05
CA GLU A 297 -5.10 9.45 -0.46
C GLU A 297 -4.21 8.40 -1.12
N CYS A 298 -3.51 8.80 -2.17
CA CYS A 298 -2.38 8.09 -2.75
C CYS A 298 -1.37 9.13 -3.27
N ALA A 299 -0.10 8.78 -3.29
CA ALA A 299 0.92 9.72 -3.72
C ALA A 299 1.83 9.12 -4.79
N THR A 300 2.47 10.01 -5.56
CA THR A 300 3.63 9.70 -6.39
C THR A 300 4.87 10.27 -5.70
N GLU A 301 5.88 9.46 -5.46
CA GLU A 301 7.20 9.95 -5.07
C GLU A 301 7.87 10.59 -6.28
N LEU A 302 8.17 11.86 -6.18
CA LEU A 302 8.73 12.63 -7.26
C LEU A 302 10.17 13.04 -6.92
N THR A 303 11.09 12.73 -7.82
CA THR A 303 12.44 13.26 -7.83
C THR A 303 12.52 14.37 -8.87
N VAL A 304 12.84 15.59 -8.44
CA VAL A 304 13.04 16.74 -9.33
C VAL A 304 14.50 17.16 -9.26
N ALA A 305 15.18 17.09 -10.40
CA ALA A 305 16.58 17.47 -10.52
C ALA A 305 16.74 18.76 -11.34
N PRO A 306 17.84 19.51 -11.12
CA PRO A 306 18.21 20.61 -12.00
C PRO A 306 18.36 20.17 -13.46
N ASP A 307 18.06 21.06 -14.39
CA ASP A 307 18.33 20.83 -15.82
C ASP A 307 19.80 21.17 -16.12
N TYR A 308 20.55 20.16 -16.47
CA TYR A 308 21.95 20.32 -16.86
C TYR A 308 22.08 20.20 -18.36
N VAL A 309 22.93 21.05 -18.95
CA VAL A 309 23.12 21.15 -20.41
C VAL A 309 23.62 19.84 -21.03
N SER A 310 24.33 19.03 -20.27
CA SER A 310 24.83 17.74 -20.72
C SER A 310 24.62 16.62 -19.72
N ALA A 311 24.42 15.40 -20.22
CA ALA A 311 24.31 14.22 -19.36
C ALA A 311 25.67 13.94 -18.66
N PRO A 312 25.66 13.33 -17.47
CA PRO A 312 26.88 12.80 -16.90
C PRO A 312 27.55 11.80 -17.84
N SER A 313 28.87 11.80 -17.87
CA SER A 313 29.66 10.87 -18.68
C SER A 313 30.70 10.17 -17.83
N PHE A 314 31.01 8.93 -18.18
CA PHE A 314 32.15 8.26 -17.55
C PHE A 314 33.46 8.88 -18.06
N THR A 315 34.31 9.32 -17.14
CA THR A 315 35.67 9.77 -17.46
C THR A 315 36.61 8.59 -17.62
N GLU A 316 36.25 7.45 -17.00
CA GLU A 316 36.91 6.15 -17.20
C GLU A 316 35.86 5.07 -17.38
N ASN A 317 36.15 4.04 -18.15
CA ASN A 317 35.26 2.89 -18.28
C ASN A 317 35.07 2.23 -16.92
N PRO A 318 33.81 1.93 -16.52
CA PRO A 318 33.55 1.22 -15.27
C PRO A 318 34.30 -0.12 -15.22
N LYS A 319 34.91 -0.41 -14.09
CA LYS A 319 35.62 -1.66 -13.83
C LYS A 319 34.86 -2.51 -12.84
N LEU A 320 34.48 -3.70 -13.27
CA LEU A 320 33.83 -4.70 -12.42
C LEU A 320 34.88 -5.59 -11.77
N ASN A 321 34.89 -5.69 -10.47
CA ASN A 321 35.71 -6.62 -9.70
C ASN A 321 34.80 -7.56 -8.90
N ILE A 322 35.10 -8.87 -8.94
CA ILE A 322 34.31 -9.87 -8.20
C ILE A 322 35.27 -10.57 -7.23
N THR A 323 35.05 -10.37 -5.94
CA THR A 323 35.83 -10.99 -4.87
C THR A 323 34.93 -11.70 -3.89
N LYS A 324 35.13 -12.99 -3.69
CA LYS A 324 34.33 -13.84 -2.77
C LYS A 324 32.82 -13.74 -3.01
N GLY A 325 32.38 -13.64 -4.28
CA GLY A 325 30.97 -13.54 -4.64
C GLY A 325 30.37 -12.14 -4.51
N VAL A 326 31.14 -11.14 -4.09
CA VAL A 326 30.72 -9.74 -4.06
C VAL A 326 31.19 -9.04 -5.32
N ALA A 327 30.27 -8.45 -6.06
CA ALA A 327 30.57 -7.65 -7.24
C ALA A 327 30.72 -6.17 -6.83
N THR A 328 31.89 -5.59 -7.12
CA THR A 328 32.18 -4.18 -6.89
C THR A 328 32.40 -3.51 -8.24
N VAL A 329 31.70 -2.42 -8.51
CA VAL A 329 31.93 -1.60 -9.70
C VAL A 329 32.63 -0.32 -9.26
N SER A 330 33.82 -0.08 -9.79
CA SER A 330 34.51 1.21 -9.65
C SER A 330 34.36 2.01 -10.93
N TYR A 331 34.10 3.29 -10.81
CA TYR A 331 33.87 4.20 -11.92
C TYR A 331 34.31 5.62 -11.55
N ALA A 332 34.56 6.43 -12.55
CA ALA A 332 34.75 7.86 -12.40
C ALA A 332 33.79 8.59 -13.36
N LEU A 333 33.08 9.60 -12.85
CA LEU A 333 32.05 10.35 -13.58
C LEU A 333 32.46 11.83 -13.66
N ASP A 334 32.24 12.42 -14.83
CA ASP A 334 32.02 13.85 -14.95
C ASP A 334 30.51 14.10 -14.83
N LEU A 335 30.07 14.72 -13.74
CA LEU A 335 28.69 15.03 -13.46
C LEU A 335 28.17 16.26 -14.21
N ASN A 336 29.05 16.95 -15.00
CA ASN A 336 28.73 18.15 -15.76
C ASN A 336 28.00 19.21 -14.90
N GLY A 337 28.55 19.45 -13.70
CA GLY A 337 28.01 20.41 -12.74
C GLY A 337 26.91 19.91 -11.82
N ARG A 338 26.44 18.66 -11.97
CA ARG A 338 25.51 18.04 -11.02
C ARG A 338 26.20 17.73 -9.70
N LYS A 339 25.45 17.82 -8.60
CA LYS A 339 25.99 17.59 -7.26
C LYS A 339 25.83 16.18 -6.74
N ASP A 340 25.00 15.36 -7.37
CA ASP A 340 24.73 14.00 -6.93
C ASP A 340 24.55 13.00 -8.08
N GLU A 341 24.69 11.73 -7.75
CA GLU A 341 24.56 10.60 -8.67
C GLU A 341 23.17 9.95 -8.64
N SER A 342 22.19 10.56 -7.98
CA SER A 342 20.86 9.98 -7.74
C SER A 342 20.08 9.62 -9.00
N LEU A 343 20.46 10.20 -10.15
CA LEU A 343 19.86 9.92 -11.45
C LEU A 343 20.53 8.76 -12.20
N ILE A 344 21.55 8.11 -11.60
CA ILE A 344 22.26 7.00 -12.21
C ILE A 344 21.62 5.71 -11.74
N THR A 345 21.10 4.94 -12.69
CA THR A 345 20.53 3.62 -12.41
C THR A 345 21.44 2.53 -12.97
N TRP A 346 21.83 1.62 -12.11
CA TRP A 346 22.60 0.44 -12.50
C TRP A 346 21.69 -0.73 -12.82
N TYR A 347 22.05 -1.47 -13.88
CA TYR A 347 21.32 -2.64 -14.32
C TYR A 347 22.23 -3.84 -14.43
N ARG A 348 21.76 -4.99 -13.94
CA ARG A 348 22.33 -6.29 -14.29
C ARG A 348 21.69 -6.76 -15.59
N CYS A 349 22.49 -7.02 -16.61
CA CYS A 349 22.03 -7.56 -17.88
C CYS A 349 22.38 -9.03 -17.99
N THR A 350 21.51 -9.83 -18.59
CA THR A 350 21.73 -11.25 -18.87
C THR A 350 22.38 -11.47 -20.24
N ASP A 351 22.47 -10.43 -21.05
CA ASP A 351 23.07 -10.45 -22.37
C ASP A 351 23.97 -9.20 -22.61
N ARG A 352 24.87 -9.30 -23.56
CA ARG A 352 25.79 -8.21 -23.91
C ARG A 352 25.13 -7.02 -24.61
N LYS A 353 23.91 -7.19 -25.11
CA LYS A 353 23.14 -6.13 -25.78
C LYS A 353 22.31 -5.30 -24.80
N GLY A 354 22.23 -5.71 -23.54
CA GLY A 354 21.46 -5.03 -22.50
C GLY A 354 19.97 -5.07 -22.71
N THR A 355 19.45 -6.10 -23.40
CA THR A 355 18.02 -6.24 -23.70
C THR A 355 17.21 -6.72 -22.49
N ASN A 356 17.82 -7.54 -21.62
CA ASN A 356 17.23 -8.02 -20.37
C ASN A 356 17.86 -7.31 -19.18
N ARG A 357 17.24 -6.21 -18.76
CA ARG A 357 17.76 -5.33 -17.69
C ARG A 357 17.00 -5.55 -16.39
N LEU A 358 17.73 -5.81 -15.33
CA LEU A 358 17.19 -5.83 -13.97
C LEU A 358 17.87 -4.71 -13.18
N PRO A 359 17.11 -3.76 -12.59
CA PRO A 359 17.71 -2.71 -11.77
C PRO A 359 18.42 -3.32 -10.57
N VAL A 360 19.55 -2.72 -10.19
CA VAL A 360 20.33 -3.13 -9.04
C VAL A 360 20.27 -2.00 -8.02
N SER A 361 19.89 -2.31 -6.79
CA SER A 361 20.03 -1.36 -5.70
C SER A 361 21.49 -1.22 -5.36
N VAL A 362 22.00 0.01 -5.31
CA VAL A 362 23.36 0.34 -4.85
C VAL A 362 23.25 0.70 -3.36
N SER A 363 23.96 -0.01 -2.53
CA SER A 363 24.10 0.28 -1.09
C SER A 363 25.30 1.17 -0.85
#